data_c79c97894c8ce7f6c8c852127de4decc
#
_entry.id   c79c97894c8ce7f6c8c852127de4decc
#
_cell.length_a   1.000
_cell.length_b   1.000
_cell.length_c   1.000
_cell.angle_alpha   90.00
_cell.angle_beta   90.00
_cell.angle_gamma   90.00
#
_symmetry.space_group_name_H-M   'P 1'
#
loop_
_entity.id
_entity.type
_entity.pdbx_description
1 polymer ?
#
loop_
_entity_poly.entity_id
_entity_poly.type
_entity_poly.pdbx_seq_one_letter_code
_entity_poly.pdbx_strand_id
1 'polypeptide(L)'
;MVLKTRIPAPRRGSARVALALLLAASTAPALAARLPAREIAAPQAYEPADSLEGNFLAAYIAGASRDTAAAATFYREAVKGDPRNAELLERSFVALLADGSLPEAFRAAERLTARDGANGLAQLALGVQKIKAKQYAAARQNLQRGGKGAAADLTSTLLTAWSYAGAGEGKKALETINKLKGERYYNVFRDYHAGLIAALVGDKVEAERRLKSAYDADRNTLRIVDAYGRFEADSGRPDLAVAAYQEFDNVLPRHPIVRDALDKLKAGKPLTPLITSAQEGAAEVLYGLGSAGTSQGDELPAVVYLRLALYLAPEHSLALLTLADTLERMKAPDRANEVFARMPANSPLKLNADIQIGLNLEQMGKGEEAIAHLDQVAKTYPNDIDVISALGNVQRSRKKYAESAQTYTKAIDLIGDQPARNYWTLYYFRGTSYERAKEWPKAEADLKKALELVPTTQPNGRAQVLNYLAYSWVDQNMNIDEAFRMLKQAVDLQPRDGMIIDSLGWAYYRLGRWDDAVRELEKAIELKPGDPTINDHLGDAYWRSGRRLEGKFQWQHAKDLNPEPEDLAKIEAKLKDGLPELEKPAATAETQPAPAAPQPEMPKGAPAPTEPPAMGTETKSGG
;
A
#
# COMPACT_ATOMS: atom_id res chain seq x y z
N MET A 1 -32.28 -23.42 39.08
CA MET A 1 -30.91 -23.96 38.96
C MET A 1 -30.20 -23.14 37.92
N VAL A 2 -29.50 -22.07 38.34
CA VAL A 2 -28.92 -21.03 37.47
C VAL A 2 -27.42 -21.29 37.40
N LEU A 3 -26.92 -21.70 36.23
CA LEU A 3 -25.48 -21.84 35.98
C LEU A 3 -24.89 -20.45 35.70
N LYS A 4 -24.11 -19.94 36.66
CA LYS A 4 -23.22 -18.82 36.49
C LYS A 4 -21.93 -19.30 35.85
N THR A 5 -21.71 -19.07 34.55
CA THR A 5 -20.41 -19.18 33.92
C THR A 5 -19.64 -17.88 34.14
N ARG A 6 -18.58 -17.94 34.93
CA ARG A 6 -17.59 -16.86 35.12
C ARG A 6 -16.69 -16.81 33.89
N ILE A 7 -16.70 -15.70 33.20
CA ILE A 7 -15.69 -15.34 32.20
C ILE A 7 -14.44 -14.86 32.97
N PRO A 8 -13.24 -15.38 32.72
CA PRO A 8 -12.03 -14.88 33.39
C PRO A 8 -11.65 -13.53 32.78
N ALA A 9 -11.34 -12.57 33.66
CA ALA A 9 -10.84 -11.25 33.29
C ALA A 9 -9.50 -11.37 32.56
N PRO A 10 -9.24 -10.56 31.52
CA PRO A 10 -7.94 -10.55 30.86
C PRO A 10 -6.88 -9.95 31.79
N ARG A 11 -5.76 -10.67 31.92
CA ARG A 11 -4.56 -10.24 32.63
C ARG A 11 -4.07 -8.93 31.98
N ARG A 12 -3.80 -7.95 32.84
CA ARG A 12 -3.11 -6.70 32.50
C ARG A 12 -1.71 -7.03 31.95
N GLY A 13 -1.61 -7.19 30.64
CA GLY A 13 -0.36 -7.06 29.93
C GLY A 13 -0.11 -5.58 29.73
N SER A 14 1.02 -5.10 30.24
CA SER A 14 1.54 -3.77 29.95
C SER A 14 1.59 -3.55 28.45
N ALA A 15 0.64 -2.79 27.93
CA ALA A 15 0.68 -2.30 26.55
C ALA A 15 1.90 -1.38 26.44
N ARG A 16 2.99 -1.91 25.94
CA ARG A 16 4.05 -1.11 25.32
C ARG A 16 3.43 -0.57 24.02
N VAL A 17 2.84 0.62 24.12
CA VAL A 17 2.54 1.44 22.95
C VAL A 17 3.90 1.87 22.40
N ALA A 18 4.48 1.01 21.58
CA ALA A 18 5.51 1.44 20.65
C ALA A 18 4.77 2.34 19.66
N LEU A 19 5.02 3.65 19.74
CA LEU A 19 4.70 4.59 18.68
C LEU A 19 5.57 4.18 17.48
N ALA A 20 5.11 3.18 16.74
CA ALA A 20 5.59 2.92 15.40
C ALA A 20 5.13 4.12 14.58
N LEU A 21 5.95 5.15 14.54
CA LEU A 21 5.90 6.16 13.51
C LEU A 21 6.04 5.42 12.20
N LEU A 22 4.91 5.20 11.55
CA LEU A 22 4.88 4.66 10.22
C LEU A 22 5.66 5.60 9.32
N LEU A 23 6.85 5.15 8.97
CA LEU A 23 7.30 5.24 7.62
C LEU A 23 6.13 4.76 6.75
N ALA A 24 5.34 5.68 6.24
CA ALA A 24 4.65 5.45 5.00
C ALA A 24 5.77 5.32 3.96
N ALA A 25 6.46 4.17 4.01
CA ALA A 25 7.14 3.69 2.85
C ALA A 25 6.01 3.55 1.83
N SER A 26 5.97 4.47 0.87
CA SER A 26 5.39 4.17 -0.42
C SER A 26 6.24 3.04 -1.00
N THR A 27 6.04 1.84 -0.47
CA THR A 27 6.28 0.65 -1.23
C THR A 27 5.39 0.84 -2.42
N ALA A 28 5.97 1.15 -3.57
CA ALA A 28 5.29 0.90 -4.82
C ALA A 28 4.63 -0.46 -4.62
N PRO A 29 3.31 -0.57 -4.76
CA PRO A 29 2.65 -1.84 -4.54
C PRO A 29 3.37 -2.81 -5.46
N ALA A 30 4.01 -3.83 -4.89
CA ALA A 30 4.33 -5.00 -5.68
C ALA A 30 2.99 -5.42 -6.25
N LEU A 31 2.79 -5.14 -7.54
CA LEU A 31 1.64 -5.63 -8.28
C LEU A 31 1.83 -7.15 -8.34
N ALA A 32 1.45 -7.83 -7.25
CA ALA A 32 1.08 -9.21 -7.34
C ALA A 32 0.07 -9.29 -8.49
N ALA A 33 0.26 -10.21 -9.42
CA ALA A 33 -0.70 -10.48 -10.46
C ALA A 33 -2.09 -10.58 -9.80
N ARG A 34 -2.85 -9.50 -9.89
CA ARG A 34 -4.21 -9.48 -9.34
C ARG A 34 -5.05 -10.33 -10.26
N LEU A 35 -5.74 -11.29 -9.68
CA LEU A 35 -6.91 -11.93 -10.28
C LEU A 35 -7.74 -10.86 -11.01
N PRO A 36 -8.36 -11.19 -12.16
CA PRO A 36 -9.17 -10.24 -12.90
C PRO A 36 -10.11 -9.54 -11.93
N ALA A 37 -10.10 -8.22 -11.95
CA ALA A 37 -10.95 -7.42 -11.11
C ALA A 37 -12.38 -7.88 -11.35
N ARG A 38 -12.98 -8.53 -10.35
CA ARG A 38 -14.41 -8.76 -10.35
C ARG A 38 -15.00 -7.36 -10.51
N GLU A 39 -15.72 -7.10 -11.59
CA GLU A 39 -16.43 -5.84 -11.78
C GLU A 39 -17.16 -5.54 -10.47
N ILE A 40 -16.65 -4.55 -9.74
CA ILE A 40 -17.38 -4.02 -8.61
C ILE A 40 -18.53 -3.28 -9.25
N ALA A 41 -19.74 -3.85 -9.14
CA ALA A 41 -20.95 -3.21 -9.63
C ALA A 41 -20.95 -1.75 -9.19
N ALA A 42 -21.33 -0.85 -10.09
CA ALA A 42 -21.47 0.57 -9.76
C ALA A 42 -22.25 0.70 -8.46
N PRO A 43 -21.85 1.60 -7.54
CA PRO A 43 -22.52 1.74 -6.27
C PRO A 43 -24.00 1.93 -6.50
N GLN A 44 -24.82 0.98 -6.04
CA GLN A 44 -26.26 1.09 -6.10
C GLN A 44 -26.66 2.28 -5.24
N ALA A 45 -27.51 3.15 -5.78
CA ALA A 45 -28.12 4.20 -4.97
C ALA A 45 -28.83 3.53 -3.78
N TYR A 46 -28.44 3.88 -2.56
CA TYR A 46 -29.05 3.31 -1.36
C TYR A 46 -30.48 3.83 -1.25
N GLU A 47 -31.46 2.95 -1.45
CA GLU A 47 -32.86 3.28 -1.24
C GLU A 47 -33.23 3.00 0.21
N PRO A 48 -33.58 4.03 1.00
CA PRO A 48 -34.03 3.84 2.36
C PRO A 48 -35.29 2.97 2.41
N ALA A 49 -35.42 2.13 3.43
CA ALA A 49 -36.61 1.37 3.70
C ALA A 49 -37.74 2.25 4.24
N ASP A 50 -38.99 1.79 4.12
CA ASP A 50 -40.15 2.52 4.68
C ASP A 50 -40.25 2.40 6.22
N SER A 51 -39.48 1.51 6.85
CA SER A 51 -39.52 1.29 8.29
C SER A 51 -38.27 1.78 9.00
N LEU A 52 -38.44 2.23 10.25
CA LEU A 52 -37.34 2.64 11.14
C LEU A 52 -36.37 1.46 11.38
N GLU A 53 -36.90 0.28 11.67
CA GLU A 53 -36.12 -0.92 11.95
C GLU A 53 -35.30 -1.37 10.75
N GLY A 54 -35.89 -1.29 9.54
CA GLY A 54 -35.20 -1.57 8.28
C GLY A 54 -34.02 -0.63 8.05
N ASN A 55 -34.24 0.67 8.21
CA ASN A 55 -33.18 1.68 8.09
C ASN A 55 -32.11 1.53 9.17
N PHE A 56 -32.50 1.23 10.42
CA PHE A 56 -31.54 0.98 11.49
C PHE A 56 -30.65 -0.23 11.20
N LEU A 57 -31.25 -1.35 10.77
CA LEU A 57 -30.49 -2.57 10.47
C LEU A 57 -29.56 -2.35 9.27
N ALA A 58 -30.06 -1.70 8.21
CA ALA A 58 -29.25 -1.35 7.05
C ALA A 58 -28.06 -0.45 7.43
N ALA A 59 -28.30 0.58 8.26
CA ALA A 59 -27.26 1.46 8.76
C ALA A 59 -26.22 0.71 9.62
N TYR A 60 -26.67 -0.20 10.46
CA TYR A 60 -25.81 -1.03 11.30
C TYR A 60 -24.89 -1.93 10.46
N ILE A 61 -25.47 -2.61 9.45
CA ILE A 61 -24.71 -3.46 8.51
C ILE A 61 -23.70 -2.62 7.72
N ALA A 62 -24.13 -1.46 7.19
CA ALA A 62 -23.26 -0.54 6.47
C ALA A 62 -22.08 -0.08 7.34
N GLY A 63 -22.34 0.28 8.60
CA GLY A 63 -21.29 0.65 9.55
C GLY A 63 -20.32 -0.50 9.84
N ALA A 64 -20.82 -1.72 10.00
CA ALA A 64 -19.98 -2.91 10.19
C ALA A 64 -19.14 -3.23 8.94
N SER A 65 -19.65 -2.92 7.76
CA SER A 65 -18.95 -3.04 6.47
C SER A 65 -18.04 -1.86 6.14
N ARG A 66 -17.96 -0.86 7.03
CA ARG A 66 -17.20 0.39 6.88
C ARG A 66 -17.69 1.30 5.74
N ASP A 67 -18.90 1.09 5.27
CA ASP A 67 -19.57 1.96 4.30
C ASP A 67 -20.20 3.17 5.01
N THR A 68 -19.40 4.25 5.12
CA THR A 68 -19.81 5.46 5.85
C THR A 68 -20.94 6.21 5.15
N ALA A 69 -21.02 6.16 3.82
CA ALA A 69 -22.06 6.84 3.05
C ALA A 69 -23.43 6.17 3.23
N ALA A 70 -23.47 4.85 3.10
CA ALA A 70 -24.67 4.06 3.37
C ALA A 70 -25.12 4.22 4.82
N ALA A 71 -24.18 4.09 5.78
CA ALA A 71 -24.49 4.26 7.19
C ALA A 71 -25.10 5.64 7.49
N ALA A 72 -24.54 6.72 6.96
CA ALA A 72 -25.07 8.07 7.12
C ALA A 72 -26.46 8.22 6.50
N THR A 73 -26.69 7.65 5.32
CA THR A 73 -27.97 7.70 4.62
C THR A 73 -29.06 6.99 5.42
N PHE A 74 -28.82 5.76 5.83
CA PHE A 74 -29.82 4.98 6.55
C PHE A 74 -30.06 5.48 7.98
N TYR A 75 -29.00 5.89 8.72
CA TYR A 75 -29.21 6.50 10.04
C TYR A 75 -29.94 7.83 9.97
N ARG A 76 -29.75 8.62 8.91
CA ARG A 76 -30.51 9.87 8.67
C ARG A 76 -32.00 9.57 8.60
N GLU A 77 -32.40 8.54 7.85
CA GLU A 77 -33.79 8.12 7.73
C GLU A 77 -34.33 7.50 9.03
N ALA A 78 -33.56 6.65 9.70
CA ALA A 78 -33.95 6.08 10.98
C ALA A 78 -34.25 7.16 12.04
N VAL A 79 -33.43 8.21 12.11
CA VAL A 79 -33.66 9.35 13.04
C VAL A 79 -34.93 10.13 12.71
N LYS A 80 -35.40 10.16 11.46
CA LYS A 80 -36.69 10.78 11.11
C LYS A 80 -37.88 10.00 11.71
N GLY A 81 -37.77 8.66 11.75
CA GLY A 81 -38.79 7.78 12.33
C GLY A 81 -38.92 7.91 13.84
N ASP A 82 -37.80 8.06 14.57
CA ASP A 82 -37.78 8.34 16.03
C ASP A 82 -36.77 9.43 16.39
N PRO A 83 -37.13 10.70 16.23
CA PRO A 83 -36.23 11.82 16.50
C PRO A 83 -35.83 11.98 17.97
N ARG A 84 -36.52 11.27 18.89
CA ARG A 84 -36.27 11.34 20.33
C ARG A 84 -35.34 10.24 20.83
N ASN A 85 -35.00 9.27 20.03
CA ASN A 85 -34.11 8.19 20.38
C ASN A 85 -32.66 8.69 20.48
N ALA A 86 -32.10 8.64 21.68
CA ALA A 86 -30.75 9.14 21.94
C ALA A 86 -29.68 8.28 21.24
N GLU A 87 -29.85 6.95 21.21
CA GLU A 87 -28.91 6.04 20.57
C GLU A 87 -28.89 6.24 19.05
N LEU A 88 -30.07 6.33 18.42
CA LEU A 88 -30.15 6.62 16.98
C LEU A 88 -29.50 7.95 16.62
N LEU A 89 -29.73 8.97 17.45
CA LEU A 89 -29.13 10.29 17.22
C LEU A 89 -27.61 10.24 17.34
N GLU A 90 -27.06 9.51 18.32
CA GLU A 90 -25.61 9.37 18.50
C GLU A 90 -24.98 8.59 17.34
N ARG A 91 -25.56 7.46 16.95
CA ARG A 91 -25.09 6.66 15.81
C ARG A 91 -25.16 7.46 14.51
N SER A 92 -26.24 8.19 14.27
CA SER A 92 -26.40 9.09 13.13
C SER A 92 -25.34 10.19 13.12
N PHE A 93 -25.06 10.79 14.27
CA PHE A 93 -24.03 11.83 14.41
C PHE A 93 -22.64 11.29 14.01
N VAL A 94 -22.25 10.13 14.52
CA VAL A 94 -20.95 9.51 14.17
C VAL A 94 -20.88 9.17 12.68
N ALA A 95 -21.95 8.58 12.12
CA ALA A 95 -22.00 8.24 10.70
C ALA A 95 -21.91 9.49 9.81
N LEU A 96 -22.62 10.57 10.14
CA LEU A 96 -22.57 11.84 9.43
C LEU A 96 -21.18 12.50 9.50
N LEU A 97 -20.49 12.41 10.65
CA LEU A 97 -19.10 12.88 10.76
C LEU A 97 -18.16 12.08 9.85
N ALA A 98 -18.28 10.77 9.86
CA ALA A 98 -17.43 9.89 9.07
C ALA A 98 -17.69 10.02 7.56
N ASP A 99 -18.93 10.21 7.16
CA ASP A 99 -19.31 10.49 5.78
C ASP A 99 -18.78 11.86 5.32
N GLY A 100 -18.67 12.83 6.22
CA GLY A 100 -18.29 14.21 5.92
C GLY A 100 -19.48 15.16 5.73
N SER A 101 -20.69 14.71 6.05
CA SER A 101 -21.93 15.52 6.09
C SER A 101 -21.94 16.47 7.31
N LEU A 102 -20.88 17.30 7.43
CA LEU A 102 -20.57 18.08 8.63
C LEU A 102 -21.69 19.05 9.08
N PRO A 103 -22.40 19.77 8.20
CA PRO A 103 -23.49 20.63 8.65
C PRO A 103 -24.61 19.87 9.39
N GLU A 104 -24.91 18.65 8.94
CA GLU A 104 -25.90 17.79 9.60
C GLU A 104 -25.35 17.19 10.89
N ALA A 105 -24.09 16.76 10.87
CA ALA A 105 -23.40 16.27 12.05
C ALA A 105 -23.36 17.31 13.18
N PHE A 106 -23.10 18.59 12.88
CA PHE A 106 -23.10 19.64 13.88
C PHE A 106 -24.51 19.86 14.47
N ARG A 107 -25.58 19.83 13.67
CA ARG A 107 -26.96 19.90 14.17
C ARG A 107 -27.30 18.69 15.08
N ALA A 108 -26.81 17.50 14.71
CA ALA A 108 -26.97 16.31 15.55
C ALA A 108 -26.17 16.46 16.87
N ALA A 109 -24.96 16.99 16.84
CA ALA A 109 -24.15 17.28 18.02
C ALA A 109 -24.84 18.28 18.98
N GLU A 110 -25.44 19.35 18.46
CA GLU A 110 -26.22 20.33 19.26
C GLU A 110 -27.40 19.64 19.99
N ARG A 111 -28.12 18.76 19.29
CA ARG A 111 -29.22 18.00 19.89
C ARG A 111 -28.74 17.00 20.95
N LEU A 112 -27.60 16.34 20.72
CA LEU A 112 -26.98 15.43 21.67
C LEU A 112 -26.54 16.16 22.94
N THR A 113 -25.82 17.27 22.79
CA THR A 113 -25.31 18.03 23.94
C THR A 113 -26.40 18.76 24.73
N ALA A 114 -27.55 19.05 24.13
CA ALA A 114 -28.73 19.54 24.84
C ALA A 114 -29.34 18.49 25.79
N ARG A 115 -29.11 17.20 25.54
CA ARG A 115 -29.61 16.08 26.37
C ARG A 115 -28.55 15.55 27.32
N ASP A 116 -27.36 15.33 26.79
CA ASP A 116 -26.16 14.90 27.50
C ASP A 116 -25.03 15.88 27.26
N GLY A 117 -24.91 16.85 28.12
CA GLY A 117 -23.85 17.86 28.05
C GLY A 117 -22.44 17.30 28.16
N ALA A 118 -22.27 16.02 28.52
CA ALA A 118 -20.99 15.36 28.68
C ALA A 118 -20.58 14.49 27.48
N ASN A 119 -21.38 14.40 26.40
CA ASN A 119 -20.99 13.64 25.20
C ASN A 119 -19.71 14.22 24.57
N GLY A 120 -18.58 13.52 24.76
CA GLY A 120 -17.24 14.01 24.45
C GLY A 120 -17.03 14.33 22.98
N LEU A 121 -17.46 13.44 22.07
CA LEU A 121 -17.27 13.64 20.64
C LEU A 121 -18.16 14.78 20.10
N ALA A 122 -19.39 14.89 20.58
CA ALA A 122 -20.27 16.00 20.21
C ALA A 122 -19.71 17.35 20.67
N GLN A 123 -19.21 17.42 21.91
CA GLN A 123 -18.56 18.63 22.44
C GLN A 123 -17.27 18.97 21.66
N LEU A 124 -16.47 17.97 21.29
CA LEU A 124 -15.29 18.17 20.43
C LEU A 124 -15.70 18.75 19.06
N ALA A 125 -16.68 18.14 18.40
CA ALA A 125 -17.15 18.63 17.09
C ALA A 125 -17.66 20.06 17.15
N LEU A 126 -18.46 20.39 18.16
CA LEU A 126 -18.93 21.78 18.37
C LEU A 126 -17.77 22.72 18.72
N GLY A 127 -16.80 22.28 19.53
CA GLY A 127 -15.57 23.05 19.78
C GLY A 127 -14.83 23.38 18.49
N VAL A 128 -14.65 22.40 17.60
CA VAL A 128 -14.04 22.57 16.27
C VAL A 128 -14.87 23.55 15.41
N GLN A 129 -16.19 23.41 15.40
CA GLN A 129 -17.07 24.34 14.70
C GLN A 129 -16.88 25.79 15.19
N LYS A 130 -16.76 25.97 16.51
CA LYS A 130 -16.53 27.32 17.10
C LYS A 130 -15.12 27.86 16.79
N ILE A 131 -14.09 27.00 16.72
CA ILE A 131 -12.74 27.41 16.25
C ILE A 131 -12.80 27.90 14.81
N LYS A 132 -13.48 27.19 13.91
CA LYS A 132 -13.66 27.62 12.51
C LYS A 132 -14.30 28.99 12.42
N ALA A 133 -15.33 29.25 13.25
CA ALA A 133 -16.03 30.51 13.33
C ALA A 133 -15.26 31.62 14.11
N LYS A 134 -14.03 31.35 14.56
CA LYS A 134 -13.22 32.24 15.42
C LYS A 134 -13.90 32.64 16.74
N GLN A 135 -14.86 31.83 17.19
CA GLN A 135 -15.56 31.98 18.49
C GLN A 135 -14.77 31.24 19.59
N TYR A 136 -13.55 31.66 19.83
CA TYR A 136 -12.58 30.90 20.64
C TYR A 136 -13.02 30.70 22.10
N ALA A 137 -13.69 31.67 22.73
CA ALA A 137 -14.21 31.52 24.08
C ALA A 137 -15.27 30.42 24.16
N ALA A 138 -16.22 30.38 23.22
CA ALA A 138 -17.23 29.33 23.12
C ALA A 138 -16.61 27.96 22.79
N ALA A 139 -15.59 27.94 21.94
CA ALA A 139 -14.84 26.70 21.64
C ALA A 139 -14.26 26.10 22.93
N ARG A 140 -13.59 26.90 23.76
CA ARG A 140 -13.03 26.43 25.04
C ARG A 140 -14.10 25.90 26.00
N GLN A 141 -15.29 26.52 26.04
CA GLN A 141 -16.40 25.99 26.86
C GLN A 141 -16.86 24.59 26.42
N ASN A 142 -16.99 24.38 25.12
CA ASN A 142 -17.32 23.06 24.59
C ASN A 142 -16.22 22.03 24.92
N LEU A 143 -14.95 22.35 24.62
CA LEU A 143 -13.81 21.45 24.83
C LEU A 143 -13.62 21.06 26.30
N GLN A 144 -13.95 21.97 27.26
CA GLN A 144 -13.89 21.68 28.69
C GLN A 144 -15.01 20.76 29.19
N ARG A 145 -16.16 20.73 28.51
CA ARG A 145 -17.30 19.86 28.85
C ARG A 145 -17.12 18.44 28.31
N GLY A 146 -16.36 18.29 27.22
CA GLY A 146 -16.19 17.04 26.50
C GLY A 146 -15.12 16.15 27.12
N GLY A 147 -15.53 15.00 27.58
CA GLY A 147 -14.66 13.86 27.77
C GLY A 147 -13.75 13.86 29.00
N LYS A 148 -13.63 12.69 29.61
CA LYS A 148 -12.66 12.38 30.65
C LYS A 148 -11.78 11.22 30.17
N GLY A 149 -10.47 11.35 30.33
CA GLY A 149 -9.49 10.30 30.00
C GLY A 149 -8.33 10.83 29.17
N ALA A 150 -7.21 10.12 29.15
CA ALA A 150 -5.93 10.59 28.66
C ALA A 150 -5.95 11.11 27.19
N ALA A 151 -6.62 10.41 26.27
CA ALA A 151 -6.70 10.84 24.88
C ALA A 151 -7.62 12.08 24.70
N ALA A 152 -8.74 12.13 25.41
CA ALA A 152 -9.63 13.28 25.42
C ALA A 152 -8.94 14.51 26.04
N ASP A 153 -8.17 14.31 27.09
CA ASP A 153 -7.41 15.37 27.76
C ASP A 153 -6.31 15.93 26.84
N LEU A 154 -5.62 15.08 26.05
CA LEU A 154 -4.64 15.53 25.07
C LEU A 154 -5.30 16.42 23.99
N THR A 155 -6.34 15.91 23.35
CA THR A 155 -7.05 16.60 22.27
C THR A 155 -7.65 17.93 22.75
N SER A 156 -8.38 17.90 23.86
CA SER A 156 -9.02 19.07 24.44
C SER A 156 -8.01 20.13 24.88
N THR A 157 -6.88 19.72 25.47
CA THR A 157 -5.83 20.63 25.91
C THR A 157 -5.15 21.31 24.74
N LEU A 158 -4.79 20.55 23.69
CA LEU A 158 -4.17 21.10 22.50
C LEU A 158 -5.10 22.08 21.76
N LEU A 159 -6.36 21.70 21.52
CA LEU A 159 -7.33 22.59 20.86
C LEU A 159 -7.66 23.81 21.72
N THR A 160 -7.68 23.69 23.05
CA THR A 160 -7.84 24.82 23.97
C THR A 160 -6.64 25.77 23.87
N ALA A 161 -5.42 25.27 23.79
CA ALA A 161 -4.23 26.08 23.60
C ALA A 161 -4.30 26.85 22.28
N TRP A 162 -4.67 26.18 21.18
CA TRP A 162 -4.87 26.84 19.87
C TRP A 162 -6.01 27.88 19.91
N SER A 163 -7.06 27.64 20.69
CA SER A 163 -8.12 28.62 20.90
C SER A 163 -7.63 29.88 21.64
N TYR A 164 -6.71 29.74 22.60
CA TYR A 164 -6.05 30.87 23.23
C TYR A 164 -5.14 31.62 22.25
N ALA A 165 -4.35 30.90 21.47
CA ALA A 165 -3.49 31.52 20.45
C ALA A 165 -4.32 32.34 19.44
N GLY A 166 -5.43 31.77 18.96
CA GLY A 166 -6.35 32.46 18.04
C GLY A 166 -7.05 33.70 18.64
N ALA A 167 -7.22 33.71 19.96
CA ALA A 167 -7.74 34.88 20.68
C ALA A 167 -6.67 35.95 20.97
N GLY A 168 -5.43 35.77 20.53
CA GLY A 168 -4.30 36.66 20.85
C GLY A 168 -3.73 36.48 22.26
N GLU A 169 -4.14 35.42 22.97
CA GLU A 169 -3.75 35.14 24.35
C GLU A 169 -2.55 34.13 24.39
N GLY A 170 -1.44 34.43 23.66
CA GLY A 170 -0.31 33.55 23.47
C GLY A 170 0.28 32.99 24.77
N LYS A 171 0.43 33.80 25.80
CA LYS A 171 0.92 33.37 27.12
C LYS A 171 0.02 32.26 27.71
N LYS A 172 -1.33 32.47 27.68
CA LYS A 172 -2.25 31.45 28.19
C LYS A 172 -2.25 30.18 27.32
N ALA A 173 -2.01 30.32 26.02
CA ALA A 173 -1.86 29.17 25.13
C ALA A 173 -0.70 28.30 25.56
N LEU A 174 0.49 28.88 25.77
CA LEU A 174 1.68 28.18 26.23
C LEU A 174 1.54 27.62 27.67
N GLU A 175 0.93 28.36 28.58
CA GLU A 175 0.59 27.88 29.92
C GLU A 175 -0.35 26.66 29.87
N THR A 176 -1.31 26.67 28.95
CA THR A 176 -2.29 25.57 28.77
C THR A 176 -1.60 24.31 28.26
N ILE A 177 -0.80 24.43 27.22
CA ILE A 177 -0.12 23.28 26.62
C ILE A 177 0.94 22.68 27.57
N ASN A 178 1.58 23.49 28.41
CA ASN A 178 2.54 23.03 29.41
C ASN A 178 1.93 22.18 30.54
N LYS A 179 0.59 22.16 30.68
CA LYS A 179 -0.08 21.27 31.61
C LYS A 179 -0.12 19.83 31.13
N LEU A 180 0.14 19.57 29.85
CA LEU A 180 0.25 18.21 29.31
C LEU A 180 1.44 17.49 29.96
N LYS A 181 1.10 16.42 30.68
CA LYS A 181 2.06 15.52 31.33
C LYS A 181 1.73 14.10 30.93
N GLY A 182 2.72 13.29 30.65
CA GLY A 182 2.50 11.91 30.25
C GLY A 182 3.76 11.22 29.76
N GLU A 183 3.60 10.18 28.98
CA GLU A 183 4.68 9.42 28.39
C GLU A 183 5.47 10.25 27.36
N ARG A 184 6.59 9.69 26.88
CA ARG A 184 7.53 10.41 25.98
C ARG A 184 6.85 11.07 24.78
N TYR A 185 5.87 10.41 24.18
CA TYR A 185 5.15 10.94 23.01
C TYR A 185 4.33 12.21 23.34
N TYR A 186 3.77 12.33 24.56
CA TYR A 186 3.11 13.57 24.99
C TYR A 186 4.08 14.77 24.98
N ASN A 187 5.34 14.53 25.35
CA ASN A 187 6.34 15.59 25.33
C ASN A 187 6.64 16.06 23.91
N VAL A 188 6.69 15.13 22.94
CA VAL A 188 6.90 15.46 21.52
C VAL A 188 5.74 16.29 20.99
N PHE A 189 4.48 15.85 21.20
CA PHE A 189 3.29 16.61 20.81
C PHE A 189 3.25 17.99 21.48
N ARG A 190 3.54 18.04 22.80
CA ARG A 190 3.59 19.30 23.53
C ARG A 190 4.59 20.25 22.93
N ASP A 191 5.84 19.84 22.72
CA ASP A 191 6.90 20.71 22.24
C ASP A 191 6.68 21.11 20.77
N TYR A 192 6.19 20.19 19.94
CA TYR A 192 5.80 20.47 18.56
C TYR A 192 4.72 21.57 18.48
N HIS A 193 3.59 21.39 19.15
CA HIS A 193 2.51 22.38 19.11
C HIS A 193 2.83 23.66 19.88
N ALA A 194 3.58 23.58 20.98
CA ALA A 194 4.07 24.79 21.69
C ALA A 194 4.99 25.62 20.80
N GLY A 195 5.86 24.97 20.03
CA GLY A 195 6.72 25.66 19.08
C GLY A 195 5.96 26.35 17.96
N LEU A 196 4.96 25.65 17.37
CA LEU A 196 4.10 26.23 16.36
C LEU A 196 3.26 27.42 16.90
N ILE A 197 2.72 27.31 18.12
CA ILE A 197 2.01 28.39 18.78
C ILE A 197 2.93 29.59 19.01
N ALA A 198 4.13 29.34 19.55
CA ALA A 198 5.12 30.39 19.81
C ALA A 198 5.51 31.11 18.50
N ALA A 199 5.74 30.38 17.42
CA ALA A 199 6.01 30.95 16.10
C ALA A 199 4.85 31.82 15.60
N LEU A 200 3.60 31.32 15.72
CA LEU A 200 2.40 32.07 15.30
C LEU A 200 2.21 33.37 16.08
N VAL A 201 2.50 33.39 17.39
CA VAL A 201 2.35 34.57 18.22
C VAL A 201 3.58 35.49 18.26
N GLY A 202 4.64 35.14 17.51
CA GLY A 202 5.85 35.94 17.34
C GLY A 202 6.92 35.76 18.44
N ASP A 203 6.78 34.79 19.33
CA ASP A 203 7.79 34.44 20.32
C ASP A 203 8.86 33.51 19.69
N LYS A 204 9.79 34.12 18.95
CA LYS A 204 10.82 33.37 18.19
C LYS A 204 11.76 32.55 19.09
N VAL A 205 12.05 33.03 20.31
CA VAL A 205 12.96 32.33 21.24
C VAL A 205 12.33 31.02 21.75
N GLU A 206 11.07 31.12 22.19
CA GLU A 206 10.35 29.93 22.64
C GLU A 206 10.05 28.97 21.47
N ALA A 207 9.73 29.50 20.26
CA ALA A 207 9.52 28.70 19.06
C ALA A 207 10.76 27.88 18.72
N GLU A 208 11.94 28.51 18.65
CA GLU A 208 13.19 27.81 18.37
C GLU A 208 13.46 26.71 19.39
N ARG A 209 13.38 27.05 20.68
CA ARG A 209 13.61 26.10 21.75
C ARG A 209 12.71 24.87 21.67
N ARG A 210 11.42 25.07 21.38
CA ARG A 210 10.41 23.99 21.33
C ARG A 210 10.51 23.16 20.06
N LEU A 211 10.61 23.80 18.90
CA LEU A 211 10.71 23.08 17.62
C LEU A 211 12.01 22.27 17.57
N LYS A 212 13.13 22.84 18.09
CA LYS A 212 14.37 22.09 18.21
C LYS A 212 14.23 20.90 19.16
N SER A 213 13.58 21.07 20.31
CA SER A 213 13.32 19.97 21.26
C SER A 213 12.49 18.85 20.62
N ALA A 214 11.46 19.18 19.86
CA ALA A 214 10.65 18.21 19.14
C ALA A 214 11.44 17.48 18.05
N TYR A 215 12.24 18.23 17.26
CA TYR A 215 13.10 17.67 16.22
C TYR A 215 14.18 16.74 16.78
N ASP A 216 14.87 17.15 17.86
CA ASP A 216 15.87 16.29 18.50
C ASP A 216 15.28 15.02 19.11
N ALA A 217 14.01 15.07 19.54
CA ALA A 217 13.29 13.91 20.07
C ALA A 217 12.79 12.95 18.98
N ASP A 218 12.46 13.47 17.78
CA ASP A 218 11.92 12.68 16.67
C ASP A 218 12.25 13.33 15.32
N ARG A 219 13.31 12.84 14.68
CA ARG A 219 13.80 13.27 13.36
C ARG A 219 13.18 12.51 12.19
N ASN A 220 12.35 11.50 12.48
CA ASN A 220 11.76 10.63 11.48
C ASN A 220 10.30 11.00 11.17
N THR A 221 9.72 11.94 11.91
CA THR A 221 8.37 12.45 11.65
C THR A 221 8.41 13.65 10.72
N LEU A 222 7.91 13.47 9.49
CA LEU A 222 7.90 14.50 8.45
C LEU A 222 7.41 15.87 8.95
N ARG A 223 6.29 15.91 9.70
CA ARG A 223 5.70 17.17 10.16
C ARG A 223 6.59 17.93 11.15
N ILE A 224 7.31 17.20 11.99
CA ILE A 224 8.28 17.80 12.92
C ILE A 224 9.46 18.36 12.15
N VAL A 225 10.00 17.59 11.19
CA VAL A 225 11.10 18.02 10.33
C VAL A 225 10.68 19.24 9.49
N ASP A 226 9.49 19.22 8.90
CA ASP A 226 8.99 20.31 8.07
C ASP A 226 8.73 21.59 8.89
N ALA A 227 8.21 21.46 10.13
CA ALA A 227 8.04 22.59 11.03
C ALA A 227 9.37 23.23 11.44
N TYR A 228 10.34 22.39 11.85
CA TYR A 228 11.67 22.84 12.21
C TYR A 228 12.39 23.48 11.02
N GLY A 229 12.43 22.79 9.88
CA GLY A 229 13.11 23.29 8.69
C GLY A 229 12.54 24.62 8.16
N ARG A 230 11.21 24.77 8.12
CA ARG A 230 10.59 26.05 7.73
C ARG A 230 10.88 27.17 8.71
N PHE A 231 10.85 26.87 10.02
CA PHE A 231 11.16 27.86 11.05
C PHE A 231 12.63 28.30 10.97
N GLU A 232 13.58 27.39 10.78
CA GLU A 232 15.00 27.71 10.62
C GLU A 232 15.27 28.54 9.37
N ALA A 233 14.64 28.20 8.24
CA ALA A 233 14.73 28.97 7.01
C ALA A 233 14.19 30.40 7.16
N ASP A 234 13.00 30.56 7.80
CA ASP A 234 12.41 31.88 8.09
C ASP A 234 13.24 32.71 9.08
N SER A 235 13.97 32.04 9.97
CA SER A 235 14.87 32.66 10.95
C SER A 235 16.24 33.03 10.38
N GLY A 236 16.47 32.87 9.05
CA GLY A 236 17.72 33.22 8.37
C GLY A 236 18.82 32.17 8.53
N ARG A 237 18.49 30.95 8.87
CA ARG A 237 19.41 29.80 9.00
C ARG A 237 19.06 28.66 8.01
N PRO A 238 19.09 28.95 6.70
CA PRO A 238 18.71 27.96 5.68
C PRO A 238 19.58 26.70 5.70
N ASP A 239 20.83 26.78 6.15
CA ASP A 239 21.72 25.63 6.25
C ASP A 239 21.21 24.57 7.24
N LEU A 240 20.62 25.00 8.37
CA LEU A 240 20.00 24.09 9.33
C LEU A 240 18.74 23.45 8.75
N ALA A 241 17.96 24.20 7.98
CA ALA A 241 16.80 23.67 7.28
C ALA A 241 17.21 22.61 6.24
N VAL A 242 18.22 22.91 5.42
CA VAL A 242 18.75 21.94 4.44
C VAL A 242 19.24 20.68 5.11
N ALA A 243 20.00 20.79 6.20
CA ALA A 243 20.52 19.64 6.95
C ALA A 243 19.38 18.75 7.47
N ALA A 244 18.32 19.34 8.04
CA ALA A 244 17.16 18.62 8.56
C ALA A 244 16.41 17.86 7.46
N TYR A 245 16.16 18.50 6.30
CA TYR A 245 15.50 17.86 5.19
C TYR A 245 16.36 16.77 4.52
N GLN A 246 17.68 16.97 4.42
CA GLN A 246 18.60 15.95 3.89
C GLN A 246 18.67 14.72 4.81
N GLU A 247 18.72 14.93 6.14
CA GLU A 247 18.68 13.82 7.09
C GLU A 247 17.39 12.99 6.91
N PHE A 248 16.25 13.65 6.75
CA PHE A 248 14.97 12.96 6.48
C PHE A 248 14.93 12.27 5.11
N ASP A 249 15.52 12.86 4.07
CA ASP A 249 15.59 12.25 2.73
C ASP A 249 16.39 10.93 2.72
N ASN A 250 17.32 10.74 3.67
CA ASN A 250 17.97 9.43 3.86
C ASN A 250 17.05 8.39 4.48
N VAL A 251 16.04 8.81 5.24
CA VAL A 251 15.04 7.91 5.87
C VAL A 251 13.93 7.56 4.87
N LEU A 252 13.40 8.56 4.19
CA LEU A 252 12.36 8.41 3.17
C LEU A 252 12.76 9.17 1.90
N PRO A 253 13.54 8.52 1.02
CA PRO A 253 14.08 9.18 -0.16
C PRO A 253 13.00 9.69 -1.12
N ARG A 254 13.25 10.88 -1.67
CA ARG A 254 12.41 11.48 -2.71
C ARG A 254 10.99 11.85 -2.28
N HIS A 255 10.75 12.07 -0.98
CA HIS A 255 9.44 12.52 -0.53
C HIS A 255 9.09 13.90 -1.12
N PRO A 256 7.91 14.09 -1.79
CA PRO A 256 7.61 15.31 -2.55
C PRO A 256 7.73 16.60 -1.75
N ILE A 257 7.25 16.63 -0.50
CA ILE A 257 7.35 17.81 0.38
C ILE A 257 8.81 18.16 0.69
N VAL A 258 9.64 17.14 0.95
CA VAL A 258 11.07 17.33 1.27
C VAL A 258 11.83 17.84 0.04
N ARG A 259 11.57 17.27 -1.13
CA ARG A 259 12.18 17.71 -2.39
C ARG A 259 11.78 19.13 -2.75
N ASP A 260 10.49 19.47 -2.66
CA ASP A 260 10.00 20.83 -2.90
C ASP A 260 10.69 21.84 -1.96
N ALA A 261 10.84 21.48 -0.68
CA ALA A 261 11.53 22.34 0.29
C ALA A 261 13.01 22.51 -0.06
N LEU A 262 13.73 21.43 -0.36
CA LEU A 262 15.14 21.46 -0.75
C LEU A 262 15.36 22.23 -2.05
N ASP A 263 14.51 22.05 -3.04
CA ASP A 263 14.59 22.76 -4.32
C ASP A 263 14.36 24.28 -4.16
N LYS A 264 13.39 24.66 -3.30
CA LYS A 264 13.16 26.06 -2.94
C LYS A 264 14.34 26.68 -2.22
N LEU A 265 14.90 25.98 -1.22
CA LEU A 265 16.06 26.45 -0.47
C LEU A 265 17.28 26.59 -1.37
N LYS A 266 17.55 25.61 -2.24
CA LYS A 266 18.62 25.65 -3.23
C LYS A 266 18.48 26.83 -4.21
N ALA A 267 17.23 27.17 -4.57
CA ALA A 267 16.92 28.30 -5.44
C ALA A 267 16.89 29.66 -4.68
N GLY A 268 17.22 29.69 -3.40
CA GLY A 268 17.12 30.90 -2.55
C GLY A 268 15.70 31.42 -2.34
N LYS A 269 14.68 30.56 -2.57
CA LYS A 269 13.28 30.92 -2.38
C LYS A 269 12.86 30.69 -0.92
N PRO A 270 12.00 31.56 -0.34
CA PRO A 270 11.52 31.36 1.02
C PRO A 270 10.58 30.16 1.12
N LEU A 271 10.62 29.51 2.28
CA LEU A 271 9.58 28.53 2.67
C LEU A 271 8.48 29.28 3.43
N THR A 272 7.23 29.04 3.05
CA THR A 272 6.09 29.60 3.81
C THR A 272 6.02 28.95 5.19
N PRO A 273 5.64 29.68 6.26
CA PRO A 273 5.40 29.09 7.56
C PRO A 273 4.43 27.92 7.48
N LEU A 274 4.66 26.90 8.33
CA LEU A 274 3.83 25.69 8.33
C LEU A 274 2.39 26.00 8.74
N ILE A 275 2.23 26.93 9.69
CA ILE A 275 0.95 27.35 10.27
C ILE A 275 0.88 28.87 10.20
N THR A 276 -0.21 29.40 9.66
CA THR A 276 -0.46 30.83 9.51
C THR A 276 -1.68 31.31 10.33
N SER A 277 -2.44 30.36 10.89
CA SER A 277 -3.65 30.65 11.66
C SER A 277 -3.88 29.61 12.76
N ALA A 278 -4.64 30.00 13.79
CA ALA A 278 -5.05 29.08 14.85
C ALA A 278 -5.95 27.95 14.34
N GLN A 279 -6.70 28.18 13.26
CA GLN A 279 -7.51 27.15 12.60
C GLN A 279 -6.62 26.07 11.98
N GLU A 280 -5.55 26.46 11.28
CA GLU A 280 -4.58 25.51 10.74
C GLU A 280 -3.85 24.73 11.85
N GLY A 281 -3.46 25.42 12.94
CA GLY A 281 -2.83 24.75 14.07
C GLY A 281 -3.75 23.78 14.80
N ALA A 282 -5.03 24.09 14.91
CA ALA A 282 -6.04 23.16 15.42
C ALA A 282 -6.29 22.00 14.44
N ALA A 283 -6.24 22.26 13.12
CA ALA A 283 -6.30 21.20 12.10
C ALA A 283 -5.10 20.25 12.20
N GLU A 284 -3.93 20.77 12.49
CA GLU A 284 -2.71 19.98 12.68
C GLU A 284 -2.83 19.00 13.88
N VAL A 285 -3.48 19.44 14.99
CA VAL A 285 -3.80 18.53 16.10
C VAL A 285 -4.67 17.37 15.63
N LEU A 286 -5.75 17.68 14.92
CA LEU A 286 -6.71 16.66 14.46
C LEU A 286 -6.10 15.76 13.38
N TYR A 287 -5.28 16.31 12.50
CA TYR A 287 -4.52 15.53 11.52
C TYR A 287 -3.57 14.53 12.21
N GLY A 288 -2.79 15.00 13.19
CA GLY A 288 -1.86 14.13 13.93
C GLY A 288 -2.56 12.94 14.61
N LEU A 289 -3.73 13.20 15.21
CA LEU A 289 -4.55 12.15 15.84
C LEU A 289 -5.18 11.20 14.81
N GLY A 290 -5.68 11.74 13.71
CA GLY A 290 -6.24 10.95 12.62
C GLY A 290 -5.18 10.06 11.97
N SER A 291 -4.00 10.59 11.71
CA SER A 291 -2.87 9.85 11.16
C SER A 291 -2.40 8.72 12.09
N ALA A 292 -2.33 8.97 13.40
CA ALA A 292 -1.98 7.96 14.39
C ALA A 292 -3.04 6.82 14.46
N GLY A 293 -4.33 7.16 14.41
CA GLY A 293 -5.43 6.18 14.38
C GLY A 293 -5.38 5.30 13.13
N THR A 294 -5.11 5.87 11.98
CA THR A 294 -4.92 5.14 10.73
C THR A 294 -3.80 4.10 10.83
N SER A 295 -2.72 4.45 11.48
CA SER A 295 -1.57 3.56 11.70
C SER A 295 -1.87 2.38 12.61
N GLN A 296 -2.84 2.53 13.51
CA GLN A 296 -3.24 1.49 14.48
C GLN A 296 -4.39 0.61 13.96
N GLY A 297 -4.92 0.89 12.77
CA GLY A 297 -6.04 0.16 12.18
C GLY A 297 -7.42 0.61 12.70
N ASP A 298 -7.48 1.78 13.36
CA ASP A 298 -8.70 2.42 13.84
C ASP A 298 -9.23 3.39 12.77
N GLU A 299 -9.66 2.87 11.60
CA GLU A 299 -10.00 3.71 10.45
C GLU A 299 -11.18 4.66 10.72
N LEU A 300 -12.23 4.21 11.40
CA LEU A 300 -13.42 5.06 11.60
C LEU A 300 -13.15 6.28 12.48
N PRO A 301 -12.53 6.17 13.67
CA PRO A 301 -12.09 7.33 14.44
C PRO A 301 -11.10 8.21 13.66
N ALA A 302 -10.18 7.61 12.90
CA ALA A 302 -9.22 8.35 12.08
C ALA A 302 -9.92 9.22 11.04
N VAL A 303 -10.90 8.66 10.30
CA VAL A 303 -11.72 9.42 9.32
C VAL A 303 -12.42 10.60 9.99
N VAL A 304 -13.01 10.42 11.17
CA VAL A 304 -13.68 11.50 11.91
C VAL A 304 -12.72 12.65 12.22
N TYR A 305 -11.52 12.34 12.77
CA TYR A 305 -10.51 13.37 13.04
C TYR A 305 -10.02 14.06 11.77
N LEU A 306 -9.78 13.32 10.69
CA LEU A 306 -9.34 13.88 9.42
C LEU A 306 -10.43 14.75 8.75
N ARG A 307 -11.70 14.36 8.84
CA ARG A 307 -12.83 15.19 8.38
C ARG A 307 -12.91 16.52 9.15
N LEU A 308 -12.75 16.48 10.47
CA LEU A 308 -12.71 17.69 11.31
C LEU A 308 -11.46 18.54 11.04
N ALA A 309 -10.29 17.93 10.78
CA ALA A 309 -9.09 18.65 10.35
C ALA A 309 -9.34 19.41 9.05
N LEU A 310 -9.91 18.73 8.04
CA LEU A 310 -10.24 19.33 6.75
C LEU A 310 -11.38 20.34 6.79
N TYR A 311 -12.24 20.27 7.81
CA TYR A 311 -13.21 21.34 8.07
C TYR A 311 -12.53 22.64 8.49
N LEU A 312 -11.50 22.54 9.34
CA LEU A 312 -10.71 23.72 9.76
C LEU A 312 -9.80 24.24 8.63
N ALA A 313 -9.07 23.35 7.99
CA ALA A 313 -8.10 23.63 6.93
C ALA A 313 -8.39 22.78 5.69
N PRO A 314 -9.26 23.22 4.77
CA PRO A 314 -9.70 22.43 3.61
C PRO A 314 -8.58 22.05 2.63
N GLU A 315 -7.49 22.81 2.62
CA GLU A 315 -6.34 22.63 1.73
C GLU A 315 -5.17 21.88 2.40
N HIS A 316 -5.37 21.31 3.58
CA HIS A 316 -4.34 20.57 4.29
C HIS A 316 -3.96 19.28 3.53
N SER A 317 -2.93 19.37 2.69
CA SER A 317 -2.57 18.33 1.71
C SER A 317 -2.32 16.95 2.33
N LEU A 318 -1.63 16.86 3.46
CA LEU A 318 -1.42 15.58 4.14
C LEU A 318 -2.70 15.01 4.75
N ALA A 319 -3.63 15.85 5.24
CA ALA A 319 -4.91 15.36 5.73
C ALA A 319 -5.79 14.85 4.57
N LEU A 320 -5.74 15.50 3.40
CA LEU A 320 -6.40 15.01 2.18
C LEU A 320 -5.82 13.65 1.76
N LEU A 321 -4.49 13.55 1.67
CA LEU A 321 -3.82 12.31 1.31
C LEU A 321 -4.18 11.18 2.29
N THR A 322 -4.00 11.41 3.60
CA THR A 322 -4.26 10.40 4.63
C THR A 322 -5.73 9.97 4.68
N LEU A 323 -6.67 10.90 4.47
CA LEU A 323 -8.09 10.57 4.41
C LEU A 323 -8.40 9.70 3.18
N ALA A 324 -7.89 10.06 2.01
CA ALA A 324 -8.10 9.30 0.79
C ALA A 324 -7.50 7.89 0.90
N ASP A 325 -6.25 7.76 1.36
CA ASP A 325 -5.62 6.45 1.61
C ASP A 325 -6.42 5.59 2.61
N THR A 326 -7.04 6.24 3.62
CA THR A 326 -7.89 5.54 4.58
C THR A 326 -9.17 5.02 3.93
N LEU A 327 -9.80 5.84 3.07
CA LEU A 327 -10.99 5.45 2.31
C LEU A 327 -10.68 4.30 1.33
N GLU A 328 -9.51 4.28 0.69
CA GLU A 328 -9.07 3.15 -0.13
C GLU A 328 -8.95 1.85 0.69
N ARG A 329 -8.34 1.91 1.87
CA ARG A 329 -8.29 0.74 2.78
C ARG A 329 -9.68 0.28 3.21
N MET A 330 -10.63 1.21 3.33
CA MET A 330 -12.05 0.93 3.59
C MET A 330 -12.80 0.44 2.34
N LYS A 331 -12.10 0.23 1.21
CA LYS A 331 -12.67 -0.22 -0.09
C LYS A 331 -13.67 0.77 -0.71
N ALA A 332 -13.46 2.05 -0.51
CA ALA A 332 -14.24 3.15 -1.06
C ALA A 332 -13.38 4.03 -2.00
N PRO A 333 -12.86 3.50 -3.14
CA PRO A 333 -11.96 4.23 -4.04
C PRO A 333 -12.64 5.41 -4.74
N ASP A 334 -13.95 5.36 -4.96
CA ASP A 334 -14.75 6.47 -5.47
C ASP A 334 -14.71 7.68 -4.53
N ARG A 335 -14.91 7.43 -3.23
CA ARG A 335 -14.84 8.47 -2.19
C ARG A 335 -13.42 8.98 -1.98
N ALA A 336 -12.43 8.10 -2.12
CA ALA A 336 -11.02 8.49 -2.10
C ALA A 336 -10.72 9.46 -3.25
N ASN A 337 -11.20 9.19 -4.46
CA ASN A 337 -11.04 10.06 -5.62
C ASN A 337 -11.67 11.45 -5.43
N GLU A 338 -12.85 11.53 -4.79
CA GLU A 338 -13.45 12.82 -4.41
C GLU A 338 -12.54 13.64 -3.48
N VAL A 339 -11.83 12.97 -2.57
CA VAL A 339 -10.90 13.62 -1.64
C VAL A 339 -9.59 14.00 -2.36
N PHE A 340 -9.01 13.11 -3.18
CA PHE A 340 -7.82 13.41 -3.98
C PHE A 340 -8.03 14.59 -4.95
N ALA A 341 -9.21 14.69 -5.56
CA ALA A 341 -9.56 15.78 -6.46
C ALA A 341 -9.53 17.17 -5.78
N ARG A 342 -9.63 17.22 -4.45
CA ARG A 342 -9.52 18.46 -3.67
C ARG A 342 -8.08 18.88 -3.39
N MET A 343 -7.08 18.08 -3.78
CA MET A 343 -5.68 18.42 -3.57
C MET A 343 -5.32 19.73 -4.28
N PRO A 344 -4.78 20.73 -3.56
CA PRO A 344 -4.43 22.02 -4.17
C PRO A 344 -3.45 21.86 -5.34
N ALA A 345 -3.66 22.63 -6.39
CA ALA A 345 -2.83 22.55 -7.60
C ALA A 345 -1.34 22.86 -7.36
N ASN A 346 -1.05 23.70 -6.36
CA ASN A 346 0.31 24.05 -5.94
C ASN A 346 0.89 23.12 -4.87
N SER A 347 0.17 22.09 -4.46
CA SER A 347 0.67 21.12 -3.48
C SER A 347 1.75 20.23 -4.09
N PRO A 348 2.88 20.00 -3.40
CA PRO A 348 3.86 18.99 -3.83
C PRO A 348 3.28 17.58 -3.96
N LEU A 349 2.12 17.31 -3.31
CA LEU A 349 1.43 16.02 -3.34
C LEU A 349 0.39 15.92 -4.46
N LYS A 350 0.20 16.97 -5.27
CA LYS A 350 -0.83 16.99 -6.33
C LYS A 350 -0.63 15.86 -7.34
N LEU A 351 0.60 15.67 -7.78
CA LEU A 351 0.94 14.63 -8.73
C LEU A 351 0.61 13.22 -8.19
N ASN A 352 0.97 12.95 -6.92
CA ASN A 352 0.65 11.67 -6.29
C ASN A 352 -0.86 11.44 -6.22
N ALA A 353 -1.63 12.48 -5.87
CA ALA A 353 -3.09 12.40 -5.85
C ALA A 353 -3.68 12.11 -7.24
N ASP A 354 -3.17 12.76 -8.29
CA ASP A 354 -3.63 12.53 -9.65
C ASP A 354 -3.29 11.12 -10.17
N ILE A 355 -2.10 10.62 -9.88
CA ILE A 355 -1.74 9.23 -10.18
C ILE A 355 -2.71 8.26 -9.48
N GLN A 356 -2.97 8.49 -8.20
CA GLN A 356 -3.82 7.61 -7.41
C GLN A 356 -5.28 7.61 -7.90
N ILE A 357 -5.81 8.75 -8.35
CA ILE A 357 -7.12 8.82 -9.01
C ILE A 357 -7.17 7.87 -10.22
N GLY A 358 -6.13 7.88 -11.06
CA GLY A 358 -6.05 6.98 -12.22
C GLY A 358 -6.01 5.50 -11.82
N LEU A 359 -5.22 5.16 -10.80
CA LEU A 359 -5.14 3.78 -10.30
C LEU A 359 -6.45 3.31 -9.67
N ASN A 360 -7.15 4.19 -8.97
CA ASN A 360 -8.47 3.90 -8.41
C ASN A 360 -9.54 3.70 -9.48
N LEU A 361 -9.52 4.50 -10.55
CA LEU A 361 -10.40 4.30 -11.71
C LEU A 361 -10.18 2.91 -12.32
N GLU A 362 -8.92 2.48 -12.46
CA GLU A 362 -8.60 1.13 -12.93
C GLU A 362 -9.15 0.06 -11.97
N GLN A 363 -8.97 0.23 -10.67
CA GLN A 363 -9.49 -0.69 -9.66
C GLN A 363 -11.02 -0.79 -9.68
N MET A 364 -11.71 0.29 -10.04
CA MET A 364 -13.17 0.36 -10.19
C MET A 364 -13.67 -0.25 -11.52
N GLY A 365 -12.79 -0.82 -12.35
CA GLY A 365 -13.15 -1.34 -13.66
C GLY A 365 -13.26 -0.28 -14.77
N LYS A 366 -13.04 1.00 -14.46
CA LYS A 366 -13.14 2.14 -15.38
C LYS A 366 -11.82 2.39 -16.14
N GLY A 367 -11.30 1.36 -16.79
CA GLY A 367 -9.97 1.38 -17.39
C GLY A 367 -9.76 2.44 -18.47
N GLU A 368 -10.74 2.71 -19.31
CA GLU A 368 -10.63 3.76 -20.34
C GLU A 368 -10.60 5.17 -19.70
N GLU A 369 -11.39 5.41 -18.64
CA GLU A 369 -11.33 6.65 -17.88
C GLU A 369 -9.96 6.79 -17.17
N ALA A 370 -9.41 5.68 -16.62
CA ALA A 370 -8.09 5.64 -16.01
C ALA A 370 -6.98 6.02 -17.00
N ILE A 371 -6.99 5.44 -18.20
CA ILE A 371 -6.03 5.75 -19.27
C ILE A 371 -6.14 7.21 -19.68
N ALA A 372 -7.36 7.70 -19.93
CA ALA A 372 -7.58 9.09 -20.33
C ALA A 372 -7.09 10.08 -19.26
N HIS A 373 -7.38 9.80 -17.98
CA HIS A 373 -6.91 10.61 -16.86
C HIS A 373 -5.38 10.61 -16.75
N LEU A 374 -4.73 9.45 -16.74
CA LEU A 374 -3.28 9.34 -16.61
C LEU A 374 -2.55 9.90 -17.83
N ASP A 375 -3.10 9.78 -19.04
CA ASP A 375 -2.54 10.42 -20.25
C ASP A 375 -2.58 11.95 -20.13
N GLN A 376 -3.64 12.52 -19.57
CA GLN A 376 -3.72 13.96 -19.31
C GLN A 376 -2.68 14.39 -18.25
N VAL A 377 -2.52 13.60 -17.19
CA VAL A 377 -1.48 13.85 -16.17
C VAL A 377 -0.09 13.76 -16.77
N ALA A 378 0.18 12.75 -17.62
CA ALA A 378 1.46 12.58 -18.32
C ALA A 378 1.77 13.75 -19.28
N LYS A 379 0.76 14.35 -19.91
CA LYS A 379 0.94 15.57 -20.72
C LYS A 379 1.34 16.78 -19.87
N THR A 380 0.83 16.85 -18.65
CA THR A 380 1.17 17.93 -17.70
C THR A 380 2.56 17.73 -17.09
N TYR A 381 2.96 16.48 -16.85
CA TYR A 381 4.23 16.08 -16.24
C TYR A 381 4.99 15.11 -17.17
N PRO A 382 5.45 15.55 -18.36
CA PRO A 382 5.95 14.65 -19.40
C PRO A 382 7.27 13.94 -19.05
N ASN A 383 8.00 14.43 -18.06
CA ASN A 383 9.28 13.88 -17.60
C ASN A 383 9.17 13.17 -16.25
N ASP A 384 7.97 12.92 -15.76
CA ASP A 384 7.78 12.20 -14.52
C ASP A 384 7.60 10.70 -14.77
N ILE A 385 8.56 9.92 -14.27
CA ILE A 385 8.61 8.47 -14.49
C ILE A 385 7.46 7.74 -13.80
N ASP A 386 7.00 8.24 -12.64
CA ASP A 386 5.95 7.58 -11.86
C ASP A 386 4.59 7.68 -12.58
N VAL A 387 4.29 8.84 -13.19
CA VAL A 387 3.10 9.02 -14.05
C VAL A 387 3.15 8.11 -15.28
N ILE A 388 4.28 8.13 -16.00
CA ILE A 388 4.45 7.34 -17.23
C ILE A 388 4.34 5.85 -16.89
N SER A 389 4.92 5.43 -15.76
CA SER A 389 4.83 4.05 -15.28
C SER A 389 3.39 3.65 -14.92
N ALA A 390 2.65 4.54 -14.25
CA ALA A 390 1.25 4.29 -13.89
C ALA A 390 0.39 4.12 -15.16
N LEU A 391 0.56 5.00 -16.15
CA LEU A 391 -0.13 4.89 -17.45
C LEU A 391 0.21 3.57 -18.15
N GLY A 392 1.51 3.22 -18.25
CA GLY A 392 1.96 1.97 -18.84
C GLY A 392 1.39 0.73 -18.13
N ASN A 393 1.30 0.76 -16.80
CA ASN A 393 0.68 -0.31 -16.00
C ASN A 393 -0.80 -0.49 -16.33
N VAL A 394 -1.58 0.60 -16.39
CA VAL A 394 -3.02 0.55 -16.70
C VAL A 394 -3.23 0.10 -18.15
N GLN A 395 -2.45 0.59 -19.11
CA GLN A 395 -2.52 0.10 -20.49
C GLN A 395 -2.25 -1.40 -20.58
N ARG A 396 -1.24 -1.92 -19.86
CA ARG A 396 -0.91 -3.34 -19.82
C ARG A 396 -2.03 -4.18 -19.20
N SER A 397 -2.62 -3.74 -18.09
CA SER A 397 -3.75 -4.46 -17.45
C SER A 397 -4.98 -4.52 -18.36
N ARG A 398 -5.15 -3.53 -19.25
CA ARG A 398 -6.21 -3.49 -20.27
C ARG A 398 -5.83 -4.16 -21.59
N LYS A 399 -4.77 -4.97 -21.57
CA LYS A 399 -4.28 -5.72 -22.75
C LYS A 399 -3.86 -4.82 -23.94
N LYS A 400 -3.64 -3.49 -23.70
CA LYS A 400 -3.10 -2.54 -24.68
C LYS A 400 -1.57 -2.63 -24.68
N TYR A 401 -1.06 -3.79 -25.08
CA TYR A 401 0.35 -4.14 -24.88
C TYR A 401 1.33 -3.29 -25.71
N ALA A 402 0.97 -2.99 -26.97
CA ALA A 402 1.81 -2.17 -27.83
C ALA A 402 1.94 -0.73 -27.30
N GLU A 403 0.81 -0.13 -26.87
CA GLU A 403 0.80 1.21 -26.27
C GLU A 403 1.57 1.23 -24.94
N SER A 404 1.39 0.21 -24.12
CA SER A 404 2.13 0.05 -22.87
C SER A 404 3.64 0.00 -23.09
N ALA A 405 4.10 -0.79 -24.07
CA ALA A 405 5.53 -0.86 -24.42
C ALA A 405 6.08 0.49 -24.88
N GLN A 406 5.32 1.24 -25.69
CA GLN A 406 5.70 2.60 -26.11
C GLN A 406 5.76 3.56 -24.91
N THR A 407 4.82 3.45 -23.99
CA THR A 407 4.77 4.28 -22.78
C THR A 407 5.98 4.00 -21.88
N TYR A 408 6.31 2.74 -21.61
CA TYR A 408 7.51 2.40 -20.85
C TYR A 408 8.81 2.81 -21.56
N THR A 409 8.83 2.83 -22.90
CA THR A 409 9.99 3.33 -23.64
C THR A 409 10.27 4.78 -23.31
N LYS A 410 9.24 5.65 -23.24
CA LYS A 410 9.41 7.03 -22.77
C LYS A 410 10.02 7.12 -21.38
N ALA A 411 9.58 6.26 -20.44
CA ALA A 411 10.14 6.23 -19.09
C ALA A 411 11.62 5.79 -19.09
N ILE A 412 11.96 4.81 -19.93
CA ILE A 412 13.33 4.29 -20.04
C ILE A 412 14.25 5.32 -20.72
N ASP A 413 13.78 6.06 -21.72
CA ASP A 413 14.54 7.14 -22.36
C ASP A 413 14.90 8.25 -21.36
N LEU A 414 14.02 8.52 -20.39
CA LEU A 414 14.27 9.52 -19.33
C LEU A 414 15.34 9.10 -18.31
N ILE A 415 15.53 7.80 -18.07
CA ILE A 415 16.55 7.31 -17.12
C ILE A 415 17.93 7.14 -17.75
N GLY A 416 18.03 7.18 -19.10
CA GLY A 416 19.27 7.12 -19.84
C GLY A 416 19.94 5.73 -19.87
N ASP A 417 21.17 5.70 -20.42
CA ASP A 417 21.89 4.45 -20.73
C ASP A 417 22.45 3.71 -19.50
N GLN A 418 22.57 4.39 -18.36
CA GLN A 418 23.07 3.80 -17.11
C GLN A 418 22.01 3.85 -16.02
N PRO A 419 20.94 3.05 -16.13
CA PRO A 419 19.84 3.08 -15.21
C PRO A 419 20.26 2.59 -13.80
N ALA A 420 19.79 3.28 -12.77
CA ALA A 420 19.93 2.79 -11.42
C ALA A 420 19.15 1.47 -11.22
N ARG A 421 19.64 0.63 -10.31
CA ARG A 421 19.09 -0.73 -10.09
C ARG A 421 17.59 -0.77 -9.76
N ASN A 422 17.07 0.27 -9.13
CA ASN A 422 15.64 0.38 -8.79
C ASN A 422 14.72 0.47 -10.03
N TYR A 423 15.23 0.78 -11.21
CA TYR A 423 14.46 0.86 -12.45
C TYR A 423 14.30 -0.48 -13.20
N TRP A 424 14.71 -1.60 -12.60
CA TRP A 424 14.52 -2.93 -13.18
C TRP A 424 13.06 -3.22 -13.55
N THR A 425 12.10 -2.67 -12.81
CA THR A 425 10.66 -2.85 -13.04
C THR A 425 10.20 -2.27 -14.38
N LEU A 426 10.80 -1.17 -14.85
CA LEU A 426 10.46 -0.59 -16.15
C LEU A 426 10.79 -1.56 -17.29
N TYR A 427 11.98 -2.14 -17.26
CA TYR A 427 12.40 -3.15 -18.23
C TYR A 427 11.57 -4.42 -18.13
N TYR A 428 11.27 -4.87 -16.91
CA TYR A 428 10.41 -6.03 -16.68
C TYR A 428 9.02 -5.83 -17.31
N PHE A 429 8.36 -4.72 -17.01
CA PHE A 429 7.01 -4.46 -17.53
C PHE A 429 6.99 -4.15 -19.02
N ARG A 430 8.02 -3.48 -19.57
CA ARG A 430 8.13 -3.32 -21.00
C ARG A 430 8.38 -4.66 -21.70
N GLY A 431 9.25 -5.49 -21.14
CA GLY A 431 9.53 -6.84 -21.63
C GLY A 431 8.29 -7.71 -21.65
N THR A 432 7.49 -7.71 -20.57
CA THR A 432 6.21 -8.44 -20.52
C THR A 432 5.20 -7.89 -21.52
N SER A 433 5.18 -6.57 -21.76
CA SER A 433 4.33 -5.95 -22.78
C SER A 433 4.75 -6.35 -24.18
N TYR A 434 6.04 -6.38 -24.49
CA TYR A 434 6.55 -6.86 -25.78
C TYR A 434 6.26 -8.35 -26.02
N GLU A 435 6.40 -9.20 -24.99
CA GLU A 435 6.08 -10.62 -25.09
C GLU A 435 4.61 -10.80 -25.46
N ARG A 436 3.70 -10.14 -24.74
CA ARG A 436 2.27 -10.19 -25.03
C ARG A 436 1.87 -9.55 -26.37
N ALA A 437 2.68 -8.60 -26.86
CA ALA A 437 2.57 -8.05 -28.20
C ALA A 437 3.23 -8.92 -29.30
N LYS A 438 3.77 -10.09 -28.93
CA LYS A 438 4.48 -11.03 -29.82
C LYS A 438 5.78 -10.48 -30.42
N GLU A 439 6.43 -9.53 -29.76
CA GLU A 439 7.71 -8.95 -30.11
C GLU A 439 8.86 -9.57 -29.29
N TRP A 440 9.00 -10.88 -29.37
CA TRP A 440 9.87 -11.67 -28.50
C TRP A 440 11.33 -11.19 -28.42
N PRO A 441 12.05 -10.84 -29.51
CA PRO A 441 13.43 -10.40 -29.40
C PRO A 441 13.62 -9.16 -28.50
N LYS A 442 12.64 -8.24 -28.50
CA LYS A 442 12.64 -7.07 -27.63
C LYS A 442 12.29 -7.45 -26.19
N ALA A 443 11.33 -8.36 -26.03
CA ALA A 443 10.92 -8.88 -24.73
C ALA A 443 12.10 -9.55 -24.01
N GLU A 444 12.81 -10.43 -24.69
CA GLU A 444 13.95 -11.15 -24.13
C GLU A 444 15.08 -10.20 -23.72
N ALA A 445 15.40 -9.21 -24.55
CA ALA A 445 16.41 -8.21 -24.24
C ALA A 445 16.06 -7.42 -22.96
N ASP A 446 14.81 -6.98 -22.83
CA ASP A 446 14.33 -6.25 -21.67
C ASP A 446 14.28 -7.12 -20.40
N LEU A 447 13.81 -8.36 -20.49
CA LEU A 447 13.76 -9.28 -19.34
C LEU A 447 15.17 -9.62 -18.85
N LYS A 448 16.15 -9.82 -19.76
CA LYS A 448 17.56 -9.97 -19.40
C LYS A 448 18.11 -8.71 -18.72
N LYS A 449 17.77 -7.53 -19.21
CA LYS A 449 18.17 -6.27 -18.59
C LYS A 449 17.54 -6.08 -17.19
N ALA A 450 16.28 -6.45 -17.04
CA ALA A 450 15.63 -6.46 -15.74
C ALA A 450 16.33 -7.40 -14.74
N LEU A 451 16.76 -8.59 -15.20
CA LEU A 451 17.48 -9.56 -14.37
C LEU A 451 18.87 -9.06 -13.95
N GLU A 452 19.56 -8.33 -14.83
CA GLU A 452 20.84 -7.67 -14.52
C GLU A 452 20.66 -6.59 -13.43
N LEU A 453 19.60 -5.78 -13.55
CA LEU A 453 19.37 -4.64 -12.68
C LEU A 453 18.77 -5.00 -11.33
N VAL A 454 17.89 -6.01 -11.26
CA VAL A 454 17.17 -6.33 -10.02
C VAL A 454 18.15 -6.61 -8.87
N PRO A 455 18.04 -5.86 -7.73
CA PRO A 455 18.95 -6.02 -6.61
C PRO A 455 18.88 -7.43 -5.99
N THR A 456 20.01 -7.98 -5.59
CA THR A 456 20.06 -9.25 -4.85
C THR A 456 19.37 -9.16 -3.50
N THR A 457 19.22 -7.95 -2.95
CA THR A 457 18.47 -7.66 -1.72
C THR A 457 16.94 -7.69 -1.91
N GLN A 458 16.47 -7.88 -3.15
CA GLN A 458 15.05 -8.00 -3.50
C GLN A 458 14.76 -9.42 -4.05
N PRO A 459 14.76 -10.47 -3.21
CA PRO A 459 14.61 -11.85 -3.66
C PRO A 459 13.28 -12.08 -4.40
N ASN A 460 12.20 -11.43 -3.98
CA ASN A 460 10.90 -11.55 -4.63
C ASN A 460 10.91 -11.02 -6.07
N GLY A 461 11.46 -9.82 -6.28
CA GLY A 461 11.59 -9.24 -7.62
C GLY A 461 12.49 -10.09 -8.52
N ARG A 462 13.59 -10.60 -7.96
CA ARG A 462 14.50 -11.47 -8.71
C ARG A 462 13.83 -12.79 -9.12
N ALA A 463 13.10 -13.43 -8.20
CA ALA A 463 12.35 -14.65 -8.49
C ALA A 463 11.31 -14.42 -9.61
N GLN A 464 10.62 -13.28 -9.57
CA GLN A 464 9.62 -12.90 -10.58
C GLN A 464 10.25 -12.77 -11.98
N VAL A 465 11.39 -12.06 -12.10
CA VAL A 465 12.06 -11.88 -13.40
C VAL A 465 12.60 -13.21 -13.92
N LEU A 466 13.25 -14.01 -13.04
CA LEU A 466 13.75 -15.36 -13.38
C LEU A 466 12.61 -16.23 -13.90
N ASN A 467 11.52 -16.27 -13.17
CA ASN A 467 10.35 -17.08 -13.51
C ASN A 467 9.76 -16.68 -14.86
N TYR A 468 9.52 -15.39 -15.08
CA TYR A 468 8.88 -14.93 -16.31
C TYR A 468 9.73 -15.20 -17.55
N LEU A 469 11.04 -14.88 -17.51
CA LEU A 469 11.95 -15.11 -18.63
C LEU A 469 12.09 -16.63 -18.91
N ALA A 470 12.30 -17.41 -17.87
CA ALA A 470 12.47 -18.84 -18.00
C ALA A 470 11.20 -19.56 -18.49
N TYR A 471 10.03 -19.20 -17.94
CA TYR A 471 8.74 -19.73 -18.40
C TYR A 471 8.52 -19.42 -19.90
N SER A 472 8.78 -18.18 -20.32
CA SER A 472 8.63 -17.79 -21.73
C SER A 472 9.57 -18.58 -22.65
N TRP A 473 10.78 -18.89 -22.21
CA TRP A 473 11.70 -19.77 -22.96
C TRP A 473 11.16 -21.22 -23.04
N VAL A 474 10.67 -21.76 -21.92
CA VAL A 474 10.10 -23.12 -21.87
C VAL A 474 8.91 -23.23 -22.80
N ASP A 475 8.00 -22.25 -22.77
CA ASP A 475 6.81 -22.26 -23.62
C ASP A 475 7.15 -22.21 -25.11
N GLN A 476 8.17 -21.45 -25.50
CA GLN A 476 8.68 -21.35 -26.86
C GLN A 476 9.68 -22.45 -27.25
N ASN A 477 9.94 -23.41 -26.37
CA ASN A 477 10.92 -24.48 -26.54
C ASN A 477 12.36 -23.97 -26.81
N MET A 478 12.75 -22.89 -26.12
CA MET A 478 14.05 -22.22 -26.24
C MET A 478 14.84 -22.37 -24.93
N ASN A 479 16.17 -22.46 -25.03
CA ASN A 479 17.09 -22.42 -23.88
C ASN A 479 16.66 -23.27 -22.66
N ILE A 480 16.09 -24.44 -22.89
CA ILE A 480 15.41 -25.27 -21.88
C ILE A 480 16.28 -25.55 -20.65
N ASP A 481 17.57 -25.90 -20.84
CA ASP A 481 18.47 -26.18 -19.73
C ASP A 481 18.76 -24.97 -18.85
N GLU A 482 18.87 -23.78 -19.45
CA GLU A 482 19.07 -22.54 -18.72
C GLU A 482 17.78 -22.13 -18.03
N ALA A 483 16.65 -22.17 -18.72
CA ALA A 483 15.32 -21.90 -18.17
C ALA A 483 15.05 -22.78 -16.93
N PHE A 484 15.36 -24.05 -17.02
CA PHE A 484 15.18 -24.98 -15.90
C PHE A 484 16.03 -24.60 -14.69
N ARG A 485 17.30 -24.20 -14.89
CA ARG A 485 18.16 -23.70 -13.80
C ARG A 485 17.59 -22.43 -13.18
N MET A 486 17.09 -21.52 -14.00
CA MET A 486 16.48 -20.25 -13.55
C MET A 486 15.20 -20.51 -12.75
N LEU A 487 14.33 -21.42 -13.19
CA LEU A 487 13.12 -21.79 -12.46
C LEU A 487 13.43 -22.41 -11.10
N LYS A 488 14.45 -23.26 -11.02
CA LYS A 488 14.92 -23.78 -9.72
C LYS A 488 15.37 -22.65 -8.79
N GLN A 489 16.16 -21.70 -9.29
CA GLN A 489 16.55 -20.53 -8.51
C GLN A 489 15.33 -19.70 -8.07
N ALA A 490 14.34 -19.55 -8.93
CA ALA A 490 13.11 -18.82 -8.59
C ALA A 490 12.34 -19.53 -7.46
N VAL A 491 12.22 -20.87 -7.52
CA VAL A 491 11.60 -21.67 -6.44
C VAL A 491 12.41 -21.57 -5.14
N ASP A 492 13.74 -21.62 -5.19
CA ASP A 492 14.59 -21.46 -4.00
C ASP A 492 14.38 -20.09 -3.34
N LEU A 493 14.17 -19.02 -4.13
CA LEU A 493 13.90 -17.68 -3.63
C LEU A 493 12.46 -17.52 -3.11
N GLN A 494 11.50 -18.25 -3.67
CA GLN A 494 10.07 -18.18 -3.36
C GLN A 494 9.43 -19.58 -3.25
N PRO A 495 9.80 -20.38 -2.25
CA PRO A 495 9.40 -21.80 -2.16
C PRO A 495 7.91 -22.01 -1.83
N ARG A 496 7.15 -20.95 -1.59
CA ARG A 496 5.71 -20.99 -1.32
C ARG A 496 4.88 -20.22 -2.35
N ASP A 497 5.47 -19.88 -3.49
CA ASP A 497 4.72 -19.29 -4.60
C ASP A 497 4.28 -20.38 -5.58
N GLY A 498 2.98 -20.70 -5.57
CA GLY A 498 2.40 -21.73 -6.42
C GLY A 498 2.58 -21.48 -7.92
N MET A 499 2.62 -20.21 -8.37
CA MET A 499 2.86 -19.87 -9.79
C MET A 499 4.29 -20.19 -10.24
N ILE A 500 5.26 -19.92 -9.36
CA ILE A 500 6.67 -20.21 -9.65
C ILE A 500 6.92 -21.72 -9.65
N ILE A 501 6.29 -22.45 -8.72
CA ILE A 501 6.36 -23.91 -8.66
C ILE A 501 5.67 -24.53 -9.88
N ASP A 502 4.53 -23.99 -10.31
CA ASP A 502 3.85 -24.39 -11.55
C ASP A 502 4.77 -24.27 -12.76
N SER A 503 5.46 -23.14 -12.90
CA SER A 503 6.41 -22.93 -14.01
C SER A 503 7.54 -23.97 -14.01
N LEU A 504 8.03 -24.37 -12.85
CA LEU A 504 9.01 -25.47 -12.74
C LEU A 504 8.38 -26.82 -13.12
N GLY A 505 7.16 -27.08 -12.67
CA GLY A 505 6.40 -28.29 -13.05
C GLY A 505 6.17 -28.36 -14.56
N TRP A 506 5.80 -27.23 -15.17
CA TRP A 506 5.65 -27.13 -16.62
C TRP A 506 6.97 -27.37 -17.37
N ALA A 507 8.09 -26.88 -16.85
CA ALA A 507 9.41 -27.16 -17.43
C ALA A 507 9.74 -28.65 -17.36
N TYR A 508 9.44 -29.35 -16.28
CA TYR A 508 9.56 -30.81 -16.20
C TYR A 508 8.67 -31.49 -17.23
N TYR A 509 7.43 -31.07 -17.39
CA TYR A 509 6.50 -31.57 -18.39
C TYR A 509 7.07 -31.46 -19.82
N ARG A 510 7.59 -30.26 -20.17
CA ARG A 510 8.19 -30.01 -21.50
C ARG A 510 9.47 -30.82 -21.75
N LEU A 511 10.18 -31.22 -20.69
CA LEU A 511 11.32 -32.13 -20.74
C LEU A 511 10.92 -33.64 -20.81
N GLY A 512 9.62 -33.96 -20.81
CA GLY A 512 9.12 -35.32 -20.78
C GLY A 512 9.31 -36.04 -19.42
N ARG A 513 9.63 -35.29 -18.37
CA ARG A 513 9.82 -35.80 -17.00
C ARG A 513 8.49 -35.72 -16.23
N TRP A 514 7.52 -36.51 -16.66
CA TRP A 514 6.12 -36.33 -16.25
C TRP A 514 5.89 -36.63 -14.77
N ASP A 515 6.58 -37.61 -14.16
CA ASP A 515 6.45 -37.89 -12.71
C ASP A 515 7.01 -36.72 -11.85
N ASP A 516 8.09 -36.10 -12.32
CA ASP A 516 8.61 -34.88 -11.67
C ASP A 516 7.68 -33.71 -11.86
N ALA A 517 7.06 -33.56 -13.04
CA ALA A 517 6.06 -32.53 -13.32
C ALA A 517 4.86 -32.70 -12.39
N VAL A 518 4.31 -33.90 -12.26
CA VAL A 518 3.19 -34.20 -11.36
C VAL A 518 3.54 -33.78 -9.93
N ARG A 519 4.71 -34.19 -9.43
CA ARG A 519 5.14 -33.87 -8.05
C ARG A 519 5.20 -32.37 -7.78
N GLU A 520 5.75 -31.58 -8.71
CA GLU A 520 5.84 -30.13 -8.52
C GLU A 520 4.47 -29.44 -8.73
N LEU A 521 3.66 -29.88 -9.70
CA LEU A 521 2.32 -29.34 -9.94
C LEU A 521 1.33 -29.67 -8.81
N GLU A 522 1.45 -30.86 -8.19
CA GLU A 522 0.69 -31.18 -6.97
C GLU A 522 1.02 -30.20 -5.83
N LYS A 523 2.30 -29.80 -5.64
CA LYS A 523 2.66 -28.76 -4.68
C LYS A 523 2.09 -27.38 -5.07
N ALA A 524 2.12 -27.05 -6.36
CA ALA A 524 1.62 -25.77 -6.85
C ALA A 524 0.11 -25.63 -6.57
N ILE A 525 -0.67 -26.69 -6.81
CA ILE A 525 -2.11 -26.68 -6.60
C ILE A 525 -2.49 -26.63 -5.11
N GLU A 526 -1.69 -27.23 -4.22
CA GLU A 526 -1.88 -27.10 -2.77
C GLU A 526 -1.80 -25.64 -2.30
N LEU A 527 -0.94 -24.85 -2.95
CA LEU A 527 -0.75 -23.43 -2.64
C LEU A 527 -1.76 -22.52 -3.34
N LYS A 528 -2.23 -22.91 -4.54
CA LYS A 528 -3.18 -22.15 -5.37
C LYS A 528 -4.23 -23.04 -6.03
N PRO A 529 -5.14 -23.61 -5.26
CA PRO A 529 -6.14 -24.56 -5.79
C PRO A 529 -7.16 -23.91 -6.76
N GLY A 530 -7.36 -22.61 -6.66
CA GLY A 530 -8.30 -21.87 -7.51
C GLY A 530 -7.69 -21.27 -8.78
N ASP A 531 -6.52 -21.70 -9.21
CA ASP A 531 -5.88 -21.20 -10.43
C ASP A 531 -6.16 -22.16 -11.60
N PRO A 532 -6.85 -21.71 -12.68
CA PRO A 532 -7.22 -22.58 -13.79
C PRO A 532 -6.01 -23.10 -14.58
N THR A 533 -4.93 -22.32 -14.69
CA THR A 533 -3.73 -22.71 -15.43
C THR A 533 -2.98 -23.84 -14.72
N ILE A 534 -2.82 -23.75 -13.40
CA ILE A 534 -2.17 -24.80 -12.60
C ILE A 534 -2.97 -26.10 -12.68
N ASN A 535 -4.31 -26.02 -12.63
CA ASN A 535 -5.17 -27.20 -12.78
C ASN A 535 -5.05 -27.81 -14.19
N ASP A 536 -4.98 -26.99 -15.24
CA ASP A 536 -4.79 -27.46 -16.60
C ASP A 536 -3.43 -28.15 -16.81
N HIS A 537 -2.33 -27.53 -16.31
CA HIS A 537 -0.99 -28.09 -16.36
C HIS A 537 -0.88 -29.42 -15.60
N LEU A 538 -1.50 -29.51 -14.41
CA LEU A 538 -1.53 -30.76 -13.65
C LEU A 538 -2.33 -31.82 -14.36
N GLY A 539 -3.45 -31.45 -15.02
CA GLY A 539 -4.23 -32.35 -15.86
C GLY A 539 -3.39 -32.94 -17.00
N ASP A 540 -2.61 -32.11 -17.68
CA ASP A 540 -1.71 -32.51 -18.74
C ASP A 540 -0.61 -33.47 -18.23
N ALA A 541 -0.02 -33.18 -17.06
CA ALA A 541 1.00 -34.01 -16.44
C ALA A 541 0.43 -35.38 -16.01
N TYR A 542 -0.74 -35.42 -15.37
CA TYR A 542 -1.42 -36.67 -15.03
C TYR A 542 -1.73 -37.51 -16.26
N TRP A 543 -2.23 -36.89 -17.32
CA TRP A 543 -2.53 -37.60 -18.56
C TRP A 543 -1.29 -38.30 -19.14
N ARG A 544 -0.15 -37.59 -19.18
CA ARG A 544 1.13 -38.11 -19.70
C ARG A 544 1.78 -39.16 -18.79
N SER A 545 1.58 -39.07 -17.49
CA SER A 545 2.03 -40.08 -16.52
C SER A 545 1.12 -41.35 -16.48
N GLY A 546 0.08 -41.41 -17.35
CA GLY A 546 -0.86 -42.54 -17.41
C GLY A 546 -2.05 -42.43 -16.46
N ARG A 547 -2.11 -41.42 -15.61
CA ARG A 547 -3.19 -41.13 -14.67
C ARG A 547 -4.34 -40.37 -15.35
N ARG A 548 -4.92 -41.00 -16.39
CA ARG A 548 -5.85 -40.31 -17.31
C ARG A 548 -7.16 -39.85 -16.66
N LEU A 549 -7.62 -40.59 -15.63
CA LEU A 549 -8.84 -40.20 -14.92
C LEU A 549 -8.63 -38.91 -14.11
N GLU A 550 -7.54 -38.88 -13.36
CA GLU A 550 -7.14 -37.70 -12.60
C GLU A 550 -6.89 -36.49 -13.52
N GLY A 551 -6.26 -36.73 -14.69
CA GLY A 551 -6.09 -35.68 -15.71
C GLY A 551 -7.42 -35.05 -16.13
N LYS A 552 -8.44 -35.86 -16.41
CA LYS A 552 -9.79 -35.36 -16.74
C LYS A 552 -10.43 -34.58 -15.59
N PHE A 553 -10.24 -35.03 -14.35
CA PHE A 553 -10.75 -34.28 -13.19
C PHE A 553 -10.10 -32.89 -13.07
N GLN A 554 -8.80 -32.80 -13.27
CA GLN A 554 -8.12 -31.50 -13.20
C GLN A 554 -8.52 -30.56 -14.34
N TRP A 555 -8.67 -31.05 -15.58
CA TRP A 555 -9.20 -30.25 -16.69
C TRP A 555 -10.65 -29.79 -16.46
N GLN A 556 -11.52 -30.65 -15.87
CA GLN A 556 -12.87 -30.23 -15.51
C GLN A 556 -12.84 -29.14 -14.46
N HIS A 557 -11.96 -29.27 -13.43
CA HIS A 557 -11.81 -28.26 -12.41
C HIS A 557 -11.26 -26.95 -13.00
N ALA A 558 -10.25 -27.03 -13.89
CA ALA A 558 -9.75 -25.87 -14.61
C ALA A 558 -10.85 -25.13 -15.38
N LYS A 559 -11.74 -25.88 -16.06
CA LYS A 559 -12.91 -25.32 -16.75
C LYS A 559 -13.88 -24.62 -15.80
N ASP A 560 -14.17 -25.23 -14.64
CA ASP A 560 -15.12 -24.71 -13.65
C ASP A 560 -14.60 -23.43 -12.96
N LEU A 561 -13.28 -23.17 -13.02
CA LEU A 561 -12.62 -21.96 -12.52
C LEU A 561 -12.69 -20.77 -13.49
N ASN A 562 -13.44 -20.87 -14.60
CA ASN A 562 -13.62 -19.81 -15.59
C ASN A 562 -12.29 -19.27 -16.16
N PRO A 563 -11.50 -20.10 -16.88
CA PRO A 563 -10.27 -19.69 -17.54
C PRO A 563 -10.54 -18.66 -18.64
N GLU A 564 -9.48 -18.00 -19.15
CA GLU A 564 -9.58 -17.12 -20.32
C GLU A 564 -10.18 -17.88 -21.53
N PRO A 565 -10.92 -17.21 -22.42
CA PRO A 565 -11.64 -17.88 -23.52
C PRO A 565 -10.76 -18.76 -24.43
N GLU A 566 -9.49 -18.35 -24.65
CA GLU A 566 -8.55 -19.12 -25.46
C GLU A 566 -8.12 -20.42 -24.78
N ASP A 567 -7.96 -20.41 -23.46
CA ASP A 567 -7.58 -21.58 -22.67
C ASP A 567 -8.79 -22.48 -22.44
N LEU A 568 -9.98 -21.90 -22.25
CA LEU A 568 -11.24 -22.66 -22.16
C LEU A 568 -11.41 -23.58 -23.38
N ALA A 569 -11.18 -23.05 -24.60
CA ALA A 569 -11.32 -23.84 -25.82
C ALA A 569 -10.33 -25.03 -25.88
N LYS A 570 -9.09 -24.83 -25.39
CA LYS A 570 -8.07 -25.88 -25.29
C LYS A 570 -8.46 -26.93 -24.25
N ILE A 571 -8.93 -26.49 -23.08
CA ILE A 571 -9.36 -27.39 -21.98
C ILE A 571 -10.56 -28.24 -22.44
N GLU A 572 -11.54 -27.66 -23.13
CA GLU A 572 -12.67 -28.39 -23.66
C GLU A 572 -12.26 -29.44 -24.70
N ALA A 573 -11.30 -29.13 -25.57
CA ALA A 573 -10.76 -30.09 -26.51
C ALA A 573 -10.06 -31.26 -25.78
N LYS A 574 -9.25 -30.97 -24.74
CA LYS A 574 -8.59 -32.01 -23.90
C LYS A 574 -9.62 -32.89 -23.17
N LEU A 575 -10.68 -32.33 -22.64
CA LEU A 575 -11.75 -33.10 -21.98
C LEU A 575 -12.45 -34.06 -22.93
N LYS A 576 -12.68 -33.64 -24.16
CA LYS A 576 -13.33 -34.44 -25.19
C LYS A 576 -12.43 -35.53 -25.74
N ASP A 577 -11.24 -35.17 -26.23
CA ASP A 577 -10.41 -36.01 -27.07
C ASP A 577 -9.15 -36.51 -26.34
N GLY A 578 -8.83 -35.97 -25.16
CA GLY A 578 -7.56 -36.18 -24.47
C GLY A 578 -6.39 -35.46 -25.14
N LEU A 579 -5.17 -35.70 -24.68
CA LEU A 579 -3.98 -35.19 -25.36
C LEU A 579 -3.58 -36.13 -26.49
N PRO A 580 -3.15 -35.59 -27.67
CA PRO A 580 -2.66 -36.43 -28.78
C PRO A 580 -1.51 -37.33 -28.32
N GLU A 581 -1.39 -38.52 -28.87
CA GLU A 581 -0.24 -39.38 -28.61
C GLU A 581 1.05 -38.70 -29.07
N LEU A 582 2.12 -38.85 -28.28
CA LEU A 582 3.42 -38.34 -28.70
C LEU A 582 3.87 -39.15 -29.93
N GLU A 583 4.23 -38.46 -31.01
CA GLU A 583 4.91 -39.10 -32.12
C GLU A 583 6.14 -39.80 -31.56
N LYS A 584 6.24 -41.11 -31.74
CA LYS A 584 7.48 -41.83 -31.42
C LYS A 584 8.59 -41.14 -32.21
N PRO A 585 9.72 -40.73 -31.57
CA PRO A 585 10.84 -40.23 -32.32
C PRO A 585 11.16 -41.32 -33.38
N ALA A 586 11.22 -40.90 -34.67
CA ALA A 586 11.62 -41.77 -35.74
C ALA A 586 12.88 -42.48 -35.28
N ALA A 587 12.84 -43.82 -35.24
CA ALA A 587 13.96 -44.65 -34.82
C ALA A 587 15.21 -44.14 -35.57
N THR A 588 16.08 -43.47 -34.86
CA THR A 588 17.38 -43.06 -35.38
C THR A 588 18.04 -44.35 -35.83
N ALA A 589 18.29 -44.45 -37.14
CA ALA A 589 19.00 -45.56 -37.74
C ALA A 589 20.22 -45.83 -36.87
N GLU A 590 20.35 -47.13 -36.47
CA GLU A 590 21.50 -47.62 -35.72
C GLU A 590 22.78 -47.09 -36.37
N THR A 591 23.41 -46.14 -35.72
CA THR A 591 24.78 -45.72 -36.07
C THR A 591 25.64 -46.92 -35.72
N GLN A 592 26.16 -47.58 -36.75
CA GLN A 592 27.20 -48.56 -36.62
C GLN A 592 28.30 -48.01 -35.70
N PRO A 593 28.82 -48.84 -34.77
CA PRO A 593 29.89 -48.39 -33.90
C PRO A 593 31.11 -48.02 -34.76
N ALA A 594 31.59 -46.80 -34.60
CA ALA A 594 32.82 -46.36 -35.22
C ALA A 594 33.99 -47.26 -34.85
N PRO A 595 34.91 -47.56 -35.78
CA PRO A 595 36.06 -48.42 -35.48
C PRO A 595 36.92 -47.76 -34.39
N ALA A 596 37.32 -48.58 -33.43
CA ALA A 596 38.13 -48.22 -32.27
C ALA A 596 39.40 -47.46 -32.70
N ALA A 597 39.58 -46.26 -32.18
CA ALA A 597 40.83 -45.52 -32.33
C ALA A 597 41.98 -46.28 -31.61
N PRO A 598 43.20 -46.30 -32.19
CA PRO A 598 44.33 -46.95 -31.57
C PRO A 598 44.71 -46.34 -30.24
N GLN A 599 44.89 -47.13 -29.22
CA GLN A 599 45.38 -46.73 -27.91
C GLN A 599 46.83 -46.22 -28.02
N PRO A 600 47.17 -45.08 -27.36
CA PRO A 600 48.58 -44.68 -27.29
C PRO A 600 49.36 -45.62 -26.34
N GLU A 601 50.48 -46.09 -26.81
CA GLU A 601 51.43 -46.84 -26.02
C GLU A 601 51.99 -46.04 -24.85
N MET A 602 51.94 -46.62 -23.66
CA MET A 602 52.53 -46.03 -22.46
C MET A 602 54.06 -46.26 -22.45
N PRO A 603 54.84 -45.21 -22.10
CA PRO A 603 56.27 -45.38 -21.94
C PRO A 603 56.58 -46.23 -20.66
N LYS A 604 57.39 -47.24 -20.80
CA LYS A 604 57.94 -48.03 -19.69
C LYS A 604 58.93 -47.19 -18.88
N GLY A 605 58.65 -47.05 -17.56
CA GLY A 605 59.69 -46.70 -16.61
C GLY A 605 59.39 -45.46 -15.76
N ALA A 606 58.67 -45.62 -14.67
CA ALA A 606 58.81 -44.81 -13.49
C ALA A 606 58.40 -45.62 -12.24
N PRO A 607 59.11 -45.51 -11.10
CA PRO A 607 58.94 -46.35 -9.91
C PRO A 607 57.71 -45.99 -9.10
N ALA A 608 57.17 -46.98 -8.37
CA ALA A 608 56.00 -46.89 -7.51
C ALA A 608 56.13 -45.84 -6.39
N PRO A 609 55.09 -45.12 -6.04
CA PRO A 609 55.06 -44.28 -4.84
C PRO A 609 54.78 -45.14 -3.59
N THR A 610 55.55 -44.88 -2.57
CA THR A 610 55.47 -45.44 -1.22
C THR A 610 54.21 -44.93 -0.47
N GLU A 611 53.57 -45.86 0.26
CA GLU A 611 52.47 -45.58 1.18
C GLU A 611 52.87 -44.63 2.30
N PRO A 612 51.99 -43.71 2.73
CA PRO A 612 52.21 -42.97 3.99
C PRO A 612 51.65 -43.77 5.19
N PRO A 613 52.28 -43.61 6.39
CA PRO A 613 51.96 -44.44 7.55
C PRO A 613 50.65 -44.03 8.24
N ALA A 614 50.00 -45.01 8.82
CA ALA A 614 48.83 -44.90 9.66
C ALA A 614 49.10 -44.04 10.90
N MET A 615 48.25 -43.08 11.16
CA MET A 615 48.20 -42.36 12.45
C MET A 615 47.04 -42.85 13.31
N GLY A 616 47.44 -43.17 14.54
CA GLY A 616 46.63 -43.83 15.53
C GLY A 616 45.49 -42.98 16.12
N THR A 617 44.56 -43.72 16.62
CA THR A 617 43.47 -43.31 17.49
C THR A 617 44.00 -42.84 18.85
N GLU A 618 43.68 -41.60 19.25
CA GLU A 618 43.63 -41.25 20.67
C GLU A 618 42.29 -40.62 21.03
N THR A 619 41.56 -41.36 21.84
CA THR A 619 40.43 -40.93 22.66
C THR A 619 40.96 -40.10 23.81
N LYS A 620 40.41 -38.91 24.08
CA LYS A 620 40.31 -38.36 25.44
C LYS A 620 39.07 -37.49 25.63
N SER A 621 38.37 -37.90 26.64
CA SER A 621 37.23 -37.28 27.34
C SER A 621 37.58 -35.98 28.07
N GLY A 622 36.57 -35.15 28.27
CA GLY A 622 36.42 -34.40 29.52
C GLY A 622 36.50 -32.86 29.43
N GLY A 623 35.48 -32.21 29.89
CA GLY A 623 35.43 -30.82 30.30
C GLY A 623 34.22 -30.08 29.73
#